data_e3492164f3a798a4240b29883ea2ed1c
#
_entry.id   e3492164f3a798a4240b29883ea2ed1c
#
_cell.length_a   1.000
_cell.length_b   1.000
_cell.length_c   1.000
_cell.angle_alpha   90.00
_cell.angle_beta   90.00
_cell.angle_gamma   90.00
#
_symmetry.space_group_name_H-M   'P 1'
#
loop_
_entity.id
_entity.type
_entity.pdbx_description
1 polymer ?
#
loop_
_entity_poly.entity_id
_entity_poly.type
_entity_poly.pdbx_seq_one_letter_code
_entity_poly.pdbx_strand_id
1 'polypeptide(L)'
;MSYRSPSCASSDCYHSSDEGSTDGAAAAPSQPDRTISFTFLGTGGSSALPLISCVTEPDKACPSCFDTLWDPASKNIRGNTGGVIRVPQADGTEATILLDCGKTFRDAALNWFPKKGFRRIDACILTHLHADAIDGLDDLRAWTYKSAIENTIPIYCTRVTYDAIAAGFPYMISKAAASGGGALPSFDWHIMPEDQDWIICGLTITPFPFHHGKYFRPVRPLICAAFLIDSSVLYVSDVSYIPEEQWARLAEYCALPSQNGLFPSAPRGSSTQRRLPRLQAVVIDVGGGLTQNPSSHIGLPHAIAISRRLGALRTYLTDFSHGTKHQTWLDWCVRFGRGETSDRGKRAIHHKAVPAWRTWLEGEKPPPPSSAHYPDNPSPEHTTGLNDDPEIFIRRAFETVEEWAGGVLPGRWVRPAFDGLTIEWQRWGDGPNGVDWGSQRIKDDHYR
;
A
#
# COMPACT_ATOMS: atom_id res chain seq x y z
N MET A 1 -12.13 -32.81 -49.83
CA MET A 1 -11.80 -34.21 -49.44
C MET A 1 -12.47 -34.43 -48.08
N SER A 2 -13.52 -35.25 -48.16
CA SER A 2 -14.38 -35.66 -47.05
C SER A 2 -13.76 -36.90 -46.40
N TYR A 3 -13.75 -36.99 -45.07
CA TYR A 3 -13.69 -38.28 -44.41
C TYR A 3 -14.70 -38.40 -43.28
N ARG A 4 -15.45 -39.48 -43.39
CA ARG A 4 -16.63 -39.90 -42.63
C ARG A 4 -16.22 -40.54 -41.29
N SER A 5 -17.10 -40.40 -40.31
CA SER A 5 -17.23 -41.25 -39.11
C SER A 5 -17.57 -42.70 -39.47
N PRO A 6 -17.33 -43.67 -38.61
CA PRO A 6 -18.21 -44.80 -38.49
C PRO A 6 -18.88 -44.93 -37.13
N SER A 7 -20.17 -45.21 -37.18
CA SER A 7 -21.04 -45.73 -36.15
C SER A 7 -20.98 -47.29 -36.13
N CYS A 8 -21.21 -47.91 -34.95
CA CYS A 8 -21.98 -49.13 -34.70
C CYS A 8 -21.79 -49.55 -33.25
N ALA A 9 -22.76 -49.61 -32.41
CA ALA A 9 -23.97 -50.42 -32.27
C ALA A 9 -23.73 -51.77 -31.58
N SER A 10 -24.47 -51.87 -30.43
CA SER A 10 -25.22 -53.02 -29.83
C SER A 10 -24.46 -54.14 -29.16
N SER A 11 -24.74 -54.31 -27.94
CA SER A 11 -25.59 -55.28 -27.13
C SER A 11 -24.76 -56.43 -26.54
N ASP A 12 -24.80 -56.73 -25.28
CA ASP A 12 -25.80 -57.53 -24.55
C ASP A 12 -25.45 -57.67 -23.08
N CYS A 13 -26.51 -57.86 -22.30
CA CYS A 13 -26.60 -58.03 -20.87
C CYS A 13 -25.79 -59.19 -20.28
N TYR A 14 -25.33 -59.05 -19.05
CA TYR A 14 -25.47 -60.08 -18.02
C TYR A 14 -25.51 -59.44 -16.61
N HIS A 15 -26.51 -59.81 -15.84
CA HIS A 15 -26.68 -59.52 -14.42
C HIS A 15 -25.69 -60.29 -13.55
N SER A 16 -25.15 -59.67 -12.55
CA SER A 16 -24.93 -60.29 -11.24
C SER A 16 -24.89 -59.20 -10.16
N SER A 17 -25.80 -59.38 -9.24
CA SER A 17 -25.93 -58.68 -7.97
C SER A 17 -24.69 -58.92 -7.10
N ASP A 18 -24.11 -57.86 -6.54
CA ASP A 18 -23.48 -57.92 -5.22
C ASP A 18 -23.60 -56.56 -4.55
N GLU A 19 -24.27 -56.56 -3.41
CA GLU A 19 -24.44 -55.44 -2.51
C GLU A 19 -23.12 -55.18 -1.80
N GLY A 20 -22.57 -54.00 -1.99
CA GLY A 20 -21.42 -53.49 -1.25
C GLY A 20 -21.55 -51.97 -1.07
N SER A 21 -22.35 -51.61 -0.07
CA SER A 21 -22.45 -50.24 0.43
C SER A 21 -21.08 -49.77 0.92
N THR A 22 -20.45 -48.84 0.17
CA THR A 22 -19.48 -47.93 0.75
C THR A 22 -19.92 -46.52 0.41
N ASP A 23 -20.48 -45.86 1.40
CA ASP A 23 -20.72 -44.43 1.42
C ASP A 23 -19.39 -43.70 1.14
N GLY A 24 -19.10 -43.48 -0.11
CA GLY A 24 -18.14 -42.48 -0.54
C GLY A 24 -18.75 -41.11 -0.35
N ALA A 25 -18.58 -40.52 0.83
CA ALA A 25 -18.90 -39.13 1.02
C ALA A 25 -18.11 -38.33 -0.05
N ALA A 26 -18.83 -37.87 -1.08
CA ALA A 26 -18.27 -36.92 -2.04
C ALA A 26 -17.72 -35.74 -1.25
N ALA A 27 -16.41 -35.51 -1.31
CA ALA A 27 -15.77 -34.36 -0.72
C ALA A 27 -16.56 -33.13 -1.17
N ALA A 28 -17.09 -32.37 -0.23
CA ALA A 28 -17.75 -31.11 -0.54
C ALA A 28 -16.80 -30.29 -1.44
N PRO A 29 -17.30 -29.66 -2.53
CA PRO A 29 -16.47 -28.87 -3.40
C PRO A 29 -15.68 -27.89 -2.54
N SER A 30 -14.36 -27.90 -2.67
CA SER A 30 -13.48 -26.96 -1.97
C SER A 30 -14.02 -25.57 -2.24
N GLN A 31 -14.31 -24.80 -1.18
CA GLN A 31 -14.71 -23.40 -1.35
C GLN A 31 -13.64 -22.70 -2.20
N PRO A 32 -14.05 -21.85 -3.16
CA PRO A 32 -13.08 -21.14 -4.01
C PRO A 32 -12.10 -20.39 -3.12
N ASP A 33 -10.83 -20.36 -3.51
CA ASP A 33 -9.81 -19.62 -2.81
C ASP A 33 -10.23 -18.15 -2.75
N ARG A 34 -10.36 -17.61 -1.54
CA ARG A 34 -10.80 -16.23 -1.28
C ARG A 34 -9.66 -15.35 -0.83
N THR A 35 -8.44 -15.77 -1.13
CA THR A 35 -7.24 -15.04 -0.78
C THR A 35 -7.08 -13.83 -1.69
N ILE A 36 -7.14 -12.63 -1.13
CA ILE A 36 -6.83 -11.38 -1.80
C ILE A 36 -5.32 -11.17 -1.70
N SER A 37 -4.69 -10.70 -2.77
CA SER A 37 -3.27 -10.35 -2.74
C SER A 37 -3.04 -8.90 -3.19
N PHE A 38 -1.99 -8.28 -2.65
CA PHE A 38 -1.47 -6.99 -3.10
C PHE A 38 0.01 -7.13 -3.43
N THR A 39 0.37 -6.81 -4.67
CA THR A 39 1.75 -6.80 -5.14
C THR A 39 2.22 -5.37 -5.32
N PHE A 40 3.29 -4.99 -4.65
CA PHE A 40 3.93 -3.69 -4.83
C PHE A 40 4.55 -3.59 -6.23
N LEU A 41 4.11 -2.65 -7.05
CA LEU A 41 4.74 -2.32 -8.33
C LEU A 41 5.89 -1.35 -8.16
N GLY A 42 5.79 -0.47 -7.17
CA GLY A 42 6.80 0.47 -6.78
C GLY A 42 6.70 0.84 -5.30
N THR A 43 7.81 1.25 -4.72
CA THR A 43 7.95 1.54 -3.29
C THR A 43 8.82 2.78 -3.01
N GLY A 44 9.10 3.56 -4.02
CA GLY A 44 9.86 4.80 -3.96
C GLY A 44 9.00 6.03 -4.12
N GLY A 45 9.52 7.17 -3.68
CA GLY A 45 8.86 8.47 -3.79
C GLY A 45 8.80 9.00 -5.23
N SER A 46 8.44 10.27 -5.35
CA SER A 46 8.15 10.89 -6.64
C SER A 46 9.28 10.81 -7.66
N SER A 47 10.54 10.82 -7.23
CA SER A 47 11.69 10.72 -8.15
C SER A 47 12.03 9.28 -8.53
N ALA A 48 11.42 8.29 -7.88
CA ALA A 48 11.81 6.88 -7.97
C ALA A 48 13.30 6.65 -7.61
N LEU A 49 13.80 5.42 -7.68
CA LEU A 49 15.23 5.12 -7.45
C LEU A 49 15.75 4.15 -8.51
N PRO A 50 16.98 4.34 -8.98
CA PRO A 50 18.00 5.33 -8.54
C PRO A 50 17.70 6.75 -9.01
N LEU A 51 18.22 7.75 -8.28
CA LEU A 51 18.21 9.14 -8.74
C LEU A 51 19.26 9.36 -9.81
N ILE A 52 18.89 10.07 -10.88
CA ILE A 52 19.80 10.42 -11.97
C ILE A 52 20.99 11.23 -11.43
N SER A 53 20.75 12.21 -10.54
CA SER A 53 21.79 13.01 -9.91
C SER A 53 22.83 12.14 -9.18
N CYS A 54 22.38 11.10 -8.46
CA CYS A 54 23.31 10.22 -7.74
C CYS A 54 24.14 9.33 -8.68
N VAL A 55 23.50 8.74 -9.71
CA VAL A 55 24.21 7.78 -10.59
C VAL A 55 25.12 8.46 -11.60
N THR A 56 24.93 9.75 -11.85
CA THR A 56 25.79 10.57 -12.72
C THR A 56 26.86 11.34 -11.97
N GLU A 57 26.82 11.33 -10.64
CA GLU A 57 27.80 12.02 -9.81
C GLU A 57 29.17 11.34 -9.92
N PRO A 58 30.27 12.12 -10.10
CA PRO A 58 31.61 11.54 -10.22
C PRO A 58 32.05 10.71 -9.02
N ASP A 59 31.75 11.18 -7.81
CA ASP A 59 32.18 10.55 -6.55
C ASP A 59 31.35 9.34 -6.16
N LYS A 60 30.18 9.16 -6.79
CA LYS A 60 29.31 7.97 -6.63
C LYS A 60 29.00 7.65 -5.16
N ALA A 61 28.76 8.67 -4.37
CA ALA A 61 28.65 8.57 -2.90
C ALA A 61 27.35 7.94 -2.39
N CYS A 62 26.27 7.91 -3.19
CA CYS A 62 25.00 7.39 -2.73
C CYS A 62 24.94 5.83 -2.76
N PRO A 63 25.03 5.13 -1.63
CA PRO A 63 25.18 3.68 -1.61
C PRO A 63 23.92 2.95 -2.14
N SER A 64 22.73 3.50 -1.95
CA SER A 64 21.49 2.88 -2.43
C SER A 64 21.30 3.03 -3.95
N CYS A 65 21.55 4.22 -4.50
CA CYS A 65 21.46 4.44 -5.95
C CYS A 65 22.59 3.73 -6.71
N PHE A 66 23.77 3.68 -6.13
CA PHE A 66 24.93 3.05 -6.77
C PHE A 66 24.82 1.53 -6.85
N ASP A 67 24.27 0.92 -5.81
CA ASP A 67 23.97 -0.52 -5.73
C ASP A 67 23.15 -1.00 -6.94
N THR A 68 22.20 -0.17 -7.41
CA THR A 68 21.29 -0.51 -8.52
C THR A 68 21.98 -0.62 -9.88
N LEU A 69 23.14 -0.01 -10.06
CA LEU A 69 23.87 -0.07 -11.34
C LEU A 69 24.50 -1.43 -11.61
N TRP A 70 24.74 -2.21 -10.56
CA TRP A 70 25.45 -3.48 -10.62
C TRP A 70 24.56 -4.68 -10.39
N ASP A 71 23.42 -4.49 -9.72
CA ASP A 71 22.46 -5.55 -9.43
C ASP A 71 21.06 -5.18 -9.95
N PRO A 72 20.65 -5.70 -11.11
CA PRO A 72 19.29 -5.51 -11.64
C PRO A 72 18.18 -6.07 -10.74
N ALA A 73 18.50 -6.93 -9.78
CA ALA A 73 17.57 -7.48 -8.79
C ALA A 73 17.62 -6.74 -7.46
N SER A 74 18.41 -5.66 -7.37
CA SER A 74 18.54 -4.86 -6.15
C SER A 74 17.18 -4.34 -5.67
N LYS A 75 16.88 -4.57 -4.39
CA LYS A 75 15.71 -3.98 -3.72
C LYS A 75 15.81 -2.47 -3.51
N ASN A 76 16.92 -1.86 -3.92
CA ASN A 76 17.09 -0.42 -3.97
C ASN A 76 16.59 0.19 -5.29
N ILE A 77 16.25 -0.64 -6.30
CA ILE A 77 15.48 -0.20 -7.47
C ILE A 77 14.03 -0.06 -6.99
N ARG A 78 13.49 1.16 -7.08
CA ARG A 78 12.16 1.48 -6.58
C ARG A 78 11.41 2.37 -7.56
N GLY A 79 10.36 1.84 -8.17
CA GLY A 79 9.39 2.63 -8.90
C GLY A 79 8.56 3.53 -7.98
N ASN A 80 7.73 4.39 -8.55
CA ASN A 80 6.78 5.19 -7.79
C ASN A 80 5.83 4.30 -6.99
N THR A 81 5.52 4.71 -5.77
CA THR A 81 4.64 3.95 -4.87
C THR A 81 3.32 3.64 -5.55
N GLY A 82 2.96 2.36 -5.56
CA GLY A 82 1.76 1.84 -6.20
C GLY A 82 1.76 0.32 -6.22
N GLY A 83 0.65 -0.27 -6.63
CA GLY A 83 0.57 -1.73 -6.64
C GLY A 83 -0.66 -2.30 -7.35
N VAL A 84 -0.77 -3.61 -7.33
CA VAL A 84 -1.87 -4.37 -7.93
C VAL A 84 -2.54 -5.22 -6.86
N ILE A 85 -3.86 -5.06 -6.71
CA ILE A 85 -4.69 -5.97 -5.93
C ILE A 85 -5.25 -7.02 -6.89
N ARG A 86 -5.12 -8.30 -6.53
CA ARG A 86 -5.79 -9.41 -7.19
C ARG A 86 -6.92 -9.91 -6.31
N VAL A 87 -8.12 -10.00 -6.89
CA VAL A 87 -9.36 -10.35 -6.19
C VAL A 87 -9.99 -11.56 -6.85
N PRO A 88 -10.08 -12.72 -6.16
CA PRO A 88 -10.80 -13.88 -6.67
C PRO A 88 -12.27 -13.57 -6.89
N GLN A 89 -12.80 -13.99 -8.04
CA GLN A 89 -14.21 -13.82 -8.42
C GLN A 89 -14.99 -15.12 -8.21
N ALA A 90 -16.31 -15.01 -8.13
CA ALA A 90 -17.19 -16.15 -7.89
C ALA A 90 -17.18 -17.19 -9.04
N ASP A 91 -16.84 -16.78 -10.25
CA ASP A 91 -16.73 -17.62 -11.43
C ASP A 91 -15.39 -18.33 -11.58
N GLY A 92 -14.50 -18.19 -10.59
CA GLY A 92 -13.17 -18.78 -10.58
C GLY A 92 -12.11 -17.95 -11.34
N THR A 93 -12.48 -16.80 -11.89
CA THR A 93 -11.53 -15.83 -12.46
C THR A 93 -10.94 -14.93 -11.37
N GLU A 94 -9.98 -14.09 -11.75
CA GLU A 94 -9.41 -13.06 -10.88
C GLU A 94 -9.57 -11.68 -11.52
N ALA A 95 -10.01 -10.70 -10.73
CA ALA A 95 -9.95 -9.30 -11.12
C ALA A 95 -8.67 -8.65 -10.64
N THR A 96 -8.16 -7.71 -11.43
CA THR A 96 -6.92 -6.96 -11.19
C THR A 96 -7.23 -5.50 -11.03
N ILE A 97 -6.98 -4.95 -9.83
CA ILE A 97 -7.16 -3.53 -9.52
C ILE A 97 -5.79 -2.87 -9.37
N LEU A 98 -5.49 -1.88 -10.21
CA LEU A 98 -4.29 -1.07 -10.11
C LEU A 98 -4.50 0.05 -9.08
N LEU A 99 -3.58 0.21 -8.11
CA LEU A 99 -3.50 1.36 -7.21
C LEU A 99 -2.36 2.25 -7.65
N ASP A 100 -2.69 3.46 -8.06
CA ASP A 100 -1.84 4.47 -8.69
C ASP A 100 -1.16 4.01 -9.99
N CYS A 101 -0.95 4.97 -10.88
CA CYS A 101 -0.33 4.79 -12.17
C CYS A 101 0.67 5.92 -12.41
N GLY A 102 1.77 5.90 -11.66
CA GLY A 102 2.80 6.95 -11.70
C GLY A 102 3.76 6.83 -12.89
N LYS A 103 4.72 7.76 -12.98
CA LYS A 103 5.68 7.87 -14.08
C LYS A 103 6.45 6.59 -14.41
N THR A 104 6.67 5.72 -13.42
CA THR A 104 7.43 4.47 -13.59
C THR A 104 6.55 3.26 -13.85
N PHE A 105 5.23 3.45 -14.00
CA PHE A 105 4.27 2.34 -14.17
C PHE A 105 4.63 1.44 -15.35
N ARG A 106 5.01 2.00 -16.50
CA ARG A 106 5.36 1.21 -17.69
C ARG A 106 6.48 0.21 -17.40
N ASP A 107 7.55 0.65 -16.78
CA ASP A 107 8.70 -0.20 -16.48
C ASP A 107 8.37 -1.23 -15.40
N ALA A 108 7.59 -0.85 -14.40
CA ALA A 108 7.06 -1.75 -13.39
C ALA A 108 6.15 -2.83 -14.02
N ALA A 109 5.26 -2.46 -14.94
CA ALA A 109 4.39 -3.39 -15.64
C ALA A 109 5.19 -4.38 -16.51
N LEU A 110 6.17 -3.90 -17.29
CA LEU A 110 7.05 -4.76 -18.08
C LEU A 110 7.82 -5.77 -17.22
N ASN A 111 8.24 -5.36 -16.02
CA ASN A 111 8.98 -6.22 -15.11
C ASN A 111 8.08 -7.21 -14.35
N TRP A 112 6.96 -6.75 -13.81
CA TRP A 112 6.18 -7.52 -12.81
C TRP A 112 4.96 -8.23 -13.39
N PHE A 113 4.27 -7.67 -14.41
CA PHE A 113 3.08 -8.30 -14.96
C PHE A 113 3.37 -9.72 -15.49
N PRO A 114 4.41 -9.96 -16.30
CA PRO A 114 4.74 -11.32 -16.74
C PRO A 114 5.14 -12.24 -15.59
N LYS A 115 5.94 -11.74 -14.63
CA LYS A 115 6.45 -12.55 -13.51
C LYS A 115 5.35 -12.96 -12.52
N LYS A 116 4.32 -12.11 -12.35
CA LYS A 116 3.22 -12.34 -11.42
C LYS A 116 1.95 -12.86 -12.10
N GLY A 117 1.99 -13.04 -13.43
CA GLY A 117 0.86 -13.53 -14.22
C GLY A 117 -0.27 -12.51 -14.34
N PHE A 118 0.02 -11.21 -14.19
CA PHE A 118 -0.96 -10.15 -14.47
C PHE A 118 -1.07 -9.91 -15.97
N ARG A 119 -2.26 -9.56 -16.43
CA ARG A 119 -2.51 -9.14 -17.81
C ARG A 119 -3.55 -8.04 -17.88
N ARG A 120 -4.73 -8.28 -17.29
CA ARG A 120 -5.86 -7.34 -17.29
C ARG A 120 -5.66 -6.26 -16.24
N ILE A 121 -6.36 -5.13 -16.44
CA ILE A 121 -6.58 -4.09 -15.43
C ILE A 121 -8.09 -3.83 -15.44
N ASP A 122 -8.79 -4.45 -14.50
CA ASP A 122 -10.26 -4.38 -14.41
C ASP A 122 -10.72 -3.08 -13.72
N ALA A 123 -9.83 -2.42 -13.00
CA ALA A 123 -10.02 -1.08 -12.45
C ALA A 123 -8.66 -0.43 -12.14
N CYS A 124 -8.60 0.91 -12.19
CA CYS A 124 -7.48 1.70 -11.67
C CYS A 124 -8.02 2.71 -10.65
N ILE A 125 -7.43 2.77 -9.47
CA ILE A 125 -7.81 3.68 -8.39
C ILE A 125 -6.64 4.63 -8.15
N LEU A 126 -6.91 5.93 -8.13
CA LEU A 126 -5.89 6.97 -7.96
C LEU A 126 -6.03 7.63 -6.59
N THR A 127 -4.92 7.73 -5.86
CA THR A 127 -4.89 8.32 -4.52
C THR A 127 -4.93 9.84 -4.56
N HIS A 128 -4.14 10.46 -5.46
CA HIS A 128 -4.01 11.92 -5.53
C HIS A 128 -3.50 12.37 -6.92
N LEU A 129 -3.28 13.67 -7.07
CA LEU A 129 -3.01 14.33 -8.35
C LEU A 129 -1.53 14.47 -8.72
N HIS A 130 -0.59 13.99 -7.90
CA HIS A 130 0.81 14.14 -8.22
C HIS A 130 1.28 13.20 -9.34
N ALA A 131 2.36 13.58 -10.00
CA ALA A 131 2.91 12.87 -11.15
C ALA A 131 3.29 11.40 -10.88
N ASP A 132 3.68 11.10 -9.66
CA ASP A 132 4.01 9.75 -9.19
C ASP A 132 2.79 8.85 -8.97
N ALA A 133 1.58 9.43 -8.97
CA ALA A 133 0.33 8.68 -8.92
C ALA A 133 -0.42 8.63 -10.27
N ILE A 134 -0.20 9.60 -11.20
CA ILE A 134 -1.06 9.75 -12.39
C ILE A 134 -0.33 9.80 -13.73
N ASP A 135 0.95 10.16 -13.82
CA ASP A 135 1.60 10.44 -15.12
C ASP A 135 1.88 9.18 -15.97
N GLY A 136 1.67 7.99 -15.43
CA GLY A 136 1.70 6.74 -16.18
C GLY A 136 0.38 6.37 -16.86
N LEU A 137 -0.70 7.14 -16.69
CA LEU A 137 -2.01 6.83 -17.26
C LEU A 137 -1.99 6.72 -18.78
N ASP A 138 -1.14 7.49 -19.47
CA ASP A 138 -1.04 7.40 -20.93
C ASP A 138 -0.49 6.05 -21.40
N ASP A 139 0.32 5.36 -20.60
CA ASP A 139 0.84 4.03 -20.90
C ASP A 139 -0.26 2.95 -20.88
N LEU A 140 -1.39 3.18 -20.22
CA LEU A 140 -2.56 2.30 -20.26
C LEU A 140 -3.20 2.23 -21.65
N ARG A 141 -2.80 3.10 -22.56
CA ARG A 141 -3.11 2.99 -23.98
C ARG A 141 -2.74 1.62 -24.56
N ALA A 142 -1.66 1.00 -24.09
CA ALA A 142 -1.23 -0.31 -24.54
C ALA A 142 -2.26 -1.41 -24.25
N TRP A 143 -3.08 -1.24 -23.24
CA TRP A 143 -4.17 -2.16 -22.88
C TRP A 143 -5.41 -1.97 -23.77
N THR A 144 -5.75 -0.72 -24.07
CA THR A 144 -7.02 -0.38 -24.73
C THR A 144 -6.88 -0.13 -26.24
N TYR A 145 -5.65 0.00 -26.77
CA TYR A 145 -5.43 0.23 -28.20
C TYR A 145 -5.98 -0.91 -29.04
N LYS A 146 -6.98 -0.61 -29.89
CA LYS A 146 -7.70 -1.60 -30.71
C LYS A 146 -8.22 -2.78 -29.87
N SER A 147 -8.59 -2.54 -28.63
CA SER A 147 -9.06 -3.57 -27.70
C SER A 147 -8.05 -4.70 -27.51
N ALA A 148 -6.76 -4.35 -27.40
CA ALA A 148 -5.67 -5.34 -27.31
C ALA A 148 -5.82 -6.29 -26.12
N ILE A 149 -6.28 -5.76 -24.98
CA ILE A 149 -6.57 -6.50 -23.76
C ILE A 149 -7.96 -6.15 -23.23
N GLU A 150 -8.28 -4.84 -23.05
CA GLU A 150 -9.57 -4.31 -22.67
C GLU A 150 -10.10 -3.31 -23.70
N ASN A 151 -11.43 -3.16 -23.75
CA ASN A 151 -12.05 -2.10 -24.54
C ASN A 151 -11.89 -0.73 -23.88
N THR A 152 -11.97 -0.69 -22.55
CA THR A 152 -11.85 0.50 -21.71
C THR A 152 -11.41 0.06 -20.30
N ILE A 153 -10.75 0.96 -19.56
CA ILE A 153 -10.37 0.74 -18.18
C ILE A 153 -11.16 1.70 -17.30
N PRO A 154 -11.92 1.21 -16.29
CA PRO A 154 -12.55 2.05 -15.28
C PRO A 154 -11.48 2.73 -14.39
N ILE A 155 -11.56 4.07 -14.29
CA ILE A 155 -10.67 4.89 -13.48
C ILE A 155 -11.46 5.51 -12.33
N TYR A 156 -11.06 5.22 -11.11
CA TYR A 156 -11.68 5.72 -9.89
C TYR A 156 -10.77 6.76 -9.23
N CYS A 157 -11.27 7.96 -9.02
CA CYS A 157 -10.51 9.03 -8.37
C CYS A 157 -11.42 10.07 -7.72
N THR A 158 -10.84 10.92 -6.87
CA THR A 158 -11.55 12.07 -6.32
C THR A 158 -11.81 13.14 -7.39
N ARG A 159 -12.76 14.05 -7.13
CA ARG A 159 -13.03 15.18 -8.01
C ARG A 159 -11.78 16.03 -8.26
N VAL A 160 -10.98 16.27 -7.21
CA VAL A 160 -9.76 17.10 -7.31
C VAL A 160 -8.73 16.44 -8.22
N THR A 161 -8.54 15.13 -8.12
CA THR A 161 -7.61 14.37 -8.98
C THR A 161 -8.11 14.36 -10.44
N TYR A 162 -9.40 14.12 -10.65
CA TYR A 162 -10.00 14.18 -11.99
C TYR A 162 -9.80 15.54 -12.66
N ASP A 163 -10.10 16.64 -11.94
CA ASP A 163 -9.98 18.00 -12.48
C ASP A 163 -8.52 18.35 -12.84
N ALA A 164 -7.55 17.86 -12.05
CA ALA A 164 -6.14 18.01 -12.35
C ALA A 164 -5.73 17.25 -13.62
N ILE A 165 -6.20 16.00 -13.79
CA ILE A 165 -5.98 15.21 -15.01
C ILE A 165 -6.64 15.89 -16.21
N ALA A 166 -7.86 16.38 -16.06
CA ALA A 166 -8.58 17.09 -17.13
C ALA A 166 -7.85 18.36 -17.59
N ALA A 167 -7.20 19.06 -16.66
CA ALA A 167 -6.41 20.26 -16.96
C ALA A 167 -5.06 19.92 -17.61
N GLY A 168 -4.37 18.89 -17.13
CA GLY A 168 -3.05 18.50 -17.63
C GLY A 168 -3.09 17.64 -18.90
N PHE A 169 -4.08 16.75 -19.00
CA PHE A 169 -4.23 15.76 -20.07
C PHE A 169 -5.66 15.72 -20.62
N PRO A 170 -6.16 16.81 -21.20
CA PRO A 170 -7.56 16.91 -21.62
C PRO A 170 -7.99 15.83 -22.62
N TYR A 171 -7.07 15.30 -23.41
CA TYR A 171 -7.32 14.21 -24.36
C TYR A 171 -7.68 12.87 -23.71
N MET A 172 -7.30 12.65 -22.44
CA MET A 172 -7.67 11.46 -21.66
C MET A 172 -9.14 11.52 -21.21
N ILE A 173 -9.71 12.73 -21.14
CA ILE A 173 -11.09 12.95 -20.71
C ILE A 173 -12.02 13.05 -21.92
N SER A 174 -11.59 13.73 -22.98
CA SER A 174 -12.41 13.98 -24.16
C SER A 174 -11.62 13.81 -25.45
N LYS A 175 -12.10 12.92 -26.31
CA LYS A 175 -11.56 12.73 -27.65
C LYS A 175 -11.54 14.01 -28.49
N ALA A 176 -12.44 14.95 -28.22
CA ALA A 176 -12.48 16.24 -28.92
C ALA A 176 -11.27 17.13 -28.59
N ALA A 177 -10.58 16.89 -27.47
CA ALA A 177 -9.36 17.61 -27.08
C ALA A 177 -8.08 16.96 -27.62
N ALA A 178 -8.20 15.87 -28.39
CA ALA A 178 -7.03 15.20 -28.96
C ALA A 178 -6.41 16.00 -30.08
N SER A 179 -5.08 16.01 -30.16
CA SER A 179 -4.29 16.55 -31.25
C SER A 179 -3.66 15.40 -32.05
N GLY A 180 -3.63 15.53 -33.39
CA GLY A 180 -3.07 14.50 -34.27
C GLY A 180 -4.01 13.31 -34.48
N GLY A 181 -3.56 12.27 -35.17
CA GLY A 181 -4.37 11.10 -35.54
C GLY A 181 -4.03 9.84 -34.72
N GLY A 182 -3.33 9.98 -33.58
CA GLY A 182 -2.90 8.86 -32.75
C GLY A 182 -4.04 8.24 -31.95
N ALA A 183 -3.90 6.97 -31.59
CA ALA A 183 -4.82 6.32 -30.68
C ALA A 183 -4.65 6.88 -29.26
N LEU A 184 -5.79 7.01 -28.57
CA LEU A 184 -5.84 7.47 -27.18
C LEU A 184 -6.14 6.27 -26.26
N PRO A 185 -5.75 6.35 -24.98
CA PRO A 185 -6.28 5.41 -24.00
C PRO A 185 -7.80 5.57 -23.90
N SER A 186 -8.50 4.48 -23.62
CA SER A 186 -9.96 4.50 -23.41
C SER A 186 -10.24 4.28 -21.93
N PHE A 187 -10.82 5.30 -21.29
CA PHE A 187 -11.14 5.28 -19.86
C PHE A 187 -12.62 5.49 -19.62
N ASP A 188 -13.13 4.85 -18.57
CA ASP A 188 -14.42 5.10 -17.97
C ASP A 188 -14.22 5.74 -16.59
N TRP A 189 -14.59 7.02 -16.45
CA TRP A 189 -14.25 7.82 -15.28
C TRP A 189 -15.33 7.76 -14.21
N HIS A 190 -14.93 7.31 -13.01
CA HIS A 190 -15.78 7.25 -11.82
C HIS A 190 -15.24 8.21 -10.75
N ILE A 191 -16.03 9.24 -10.44
CA ILE A 191 -15.65 10.19 -9.41
C ILE A 191 -16.07 9.66 -8.05
N MET A 192 -15.08 9.46 -7.22
CA MET A 192 -15.20 8.84 -5.91
C MET A 192 -15.56 9.87 -4.84
N PRO A 193 -16.73 9.78 -4.18
CA PRO A 193 -16.99 10.57 -2.98
C PRO A 193 -16.06 10.11 -1.84
N GLU A 194 -15.50 11.08 -1.09
CA GLU A 194 -14.51 10.79 -0.03
C GLU A 194 -15.14 10.23 1.26
N ASP A 195 -16.48 10.25 1.36
CA ASP A 195 -17.26 9.86 2.52
C ASP A 195 -18.07 8.56 2.36
N GLN A 196 -17.95 7.89 1.21
CA GLN A 196 -18.73 6.70 0.89
C GLN A 196 -17.83 5.51 0.54
N ASP A 197 -18.34 4.31 0.83
CA ASP A 197 -17.72 3.06 0.41
C ASP A 197 -17.99 2.79 -1.07
N TRP A 198 -17.00 2.23 -1.76
CA TRP A 198 -17.11 1.81 -3.14
C TRP A 198 -16.93 0.31 -3.25
N ILE A 199 -17.75 -0.32 -4.08
CA ILE A 199 -17.61 -1.73 -4.42
C ILE A 199 -16.96 -1.82 -5.79
N ILE A 200 -15.70 -2.22 -5.83
CA ILE A 200 -14.90 -2.33 -7.04
C ILE A 200 -14.44 -3.77 -7.20
N CYS A 201 -14.82 -4.43 -8.29
CA CYS A 201 -14.52 -5.85 -8.51
C CYS A 201 -14.90 -6.74 -7.31
N GLY A 202 -16.04 -6.43 -6.68
CA GLY A 202 -16.51 -7.15 -5.49
C GLY A 202 -15.76 -6.86 -4.19
N LEU A 203 -14.81 -5.93 -4.18
CA LEU A 203 -14.04 -5.51 -3.03
C LEU A 203 -14.55 -4.17 -2.48
N THR A 204 -14.74 -4.08 -1.16
CA THR A 204 -15.09 -2.81 -0.52
C THR A 204 -13.84 -1.95 -0.36
N ILE A 205 -13.85 -0.75 -0.95
CA ILE A 205 -12.80 0.26 -0.85
C ILE A 205 -13.39 1.49 -0.16
N THR A 206 -12.88 1.81 1.02
CA THR A 206 -13.29 2.99 1.78
C THR A 206 -12.20 4.05 1.70
N PRO A 207 -12.43 5.20 1.05
CA PRO A 207 -11.46 6.27 0.99
C PRO A 207 -11.42 7.07 2.30
N PHE A 208 -10.23 7.47 2.71
CA PHE A 208 -9.97 8.37 3.84
C PHE A 208 -9.13 9.55 3.36
N PRO A 209 -9.65 10.78 3.39
CA PRO A 209 -8.90 11.98 2.97
C PRO A 209 -7.85 12.35 4.01
N PHE A 210 -6.61 11.94 3.77
CA PHE A 210 -5.47 12.32 4.58
C PHE A 210 -4.76 13.53 3.97
N HIS A 211 -4.04 14.30 4.79
CA HIS A 211 -3.28 15.43 4.29
C HIS A 211 -1.92 14.97 3.75
N HIS A 212 -1.54 15.48 2.59
CA HIS A 212 -0.24 15.29 1.97
C HIS A 212 0.36 16.65 1.58
N GLY A 213 0.92 17.37 2.58
CA GLY A 213 1.36 18.74 2.38
C GLY A 213 0.21 19.73 2.21
N LYS A 214 0.45 20.80 1.47
CA LYS A 214 -0.53 21.90 1.30
C LYS A 214 -0.34 22.64 -0.02
N TYR A 215 -1.42 23.21 -0.53
CA TYR A 215 -1.38 24.25 -1.53
C TYR A 215 -0.89 25.56 -0.90
N PHE A 216 -0.15 26.36 -1.65
CA PHE A 216 0.36 27.65 -1.17
C PHE A 216 -0.61 28.81 -1.44
N ARG A 217 -1.46 28.70 -2.46
CA ARG A 217 -2.42 29.75 -2.86
C ARG A 217 -3.70 29.14 -3.44
N PRO A 218 -4.83 29.19 -2.72
CA PRO A 218 -4.98 29.48 -1.31
C PRO A 218 -4.31 28.43 -0.42
N VAL A 219 -3.92 28.80 0.80
CA VAL A 219 -3.35 27.84 1.76
C VAL A 219 -4.45 26.88 2.21
N ARG A 220 -4.36 25.62 1.80
CA ARG A 220 -5.26 24.55 2.20
C ARG A 220 -4.53 23.21 2.12
N PRO A 221 -4.93 22.18 2.88
CA PRO A 221 -4.35 20.86 2.72
C PRO A 221 -4.47 20.36 1.28
N LEU A 222 -3.44 19.71 0.79
CA LEU A 222 -3.53 18.80 -0.33
C LEU A 222 -4.01 17.46 0.22
N ILE A 223 -5.01 16.89 -0.41
CA ILE A 223 -5.57 15.60 0.02
C ILE A 223 -4.98 14.47 -0.81
N CYS A 224 -4.50 13.45 -0.13
CA CYS A 224 -4.21 12.13 -0.67
C CYS A 224 -5.19 11.14 -0.04
N ALA A 225 -5.92 10.40 -0.86
CA ALA A 225 -6.87 9.41 -0.38
C ALA A 225 -6.11 8.16 0.07
N ALA A 226 -6.16 7.84 1.36
CA ALA A 226 -5.82 6.51 1.83
C ALA A 226 -7.00 5.57 1.61
N PHE A 227 -6.74 4.30 1.36
CA PHE A 227 -7.78 3.32 1.08
C PHE A 227 -7.79 2.20 2.11
N LEU A 228 -8.90 2.06 2.82
CA LEU A 228 -9.15 0.87 3.62
C LEU A 228 -9.79 -0.20 2.73
N ILE A 229 -9.06 -1.28 2.51
CA ILE A 229 -9.40 -2.35 1.61
C ILE A 229 -10.04 -3.47 2.43
N ASP A 230 -11.34 -3.69 2.22
CA ASP A 230 -12.15 -4.75 2.82
C ASP A 230 -12.00 -4.83 4.36
N SER A 231 -11.90 -3.67 5.02
CA SER A 231 -11.65 -3.53 6.47
C SER A 231 -10.41 -4.28 6.99
N SER A 232 -9.53 -4.70 6.10
CA SER A 232 -8.39 -5.58 6.42
C SER A 232 -7.04 -4.91 6.23
N VAL A 233 -6.84 -4.18 5.16
CA VAL A 233 -5.57 -3.52 4.81
C VAL A 233 -5.79 -2.04 4.60
N LEU A 234 -5.04 -1.20 5.30
CA LEU A 234 -5.01 0.25 5.05
C LEU A 234 -3.80 0.59 4.19
N TYR A 235 -4.07 1.12 2.99
CA TYR A 235 -3.05 1.60 2.06
C TYR A 235 -2.93 3.11 2.15
N VAL A 236 -1.74 3.59 2.48
CA VAL A 236 -1.40 5.01 2.65
C VAL A 236 -0.14 5.28 1.85
N SER A 237 -0.28 5.76 0.61
CA SER A 237 0.87 6.05 -0.27
C SER A 237 1.67 7.24 0.24
N ASP A 238 0.97 8.35 0.51
CA ASP A 238 1.55 9.64 0.87
C ASP A 238 0.74 10.28 1.99
N VAL A 239 1.41 10.72 3.03
CA VAL A 239 0.74 11.37 4.16
C VAL A 239 1.68 12.32 4.90
N SER A 240 1.15 13.47 5.29
CA SER A 240 1.82 14.38 6.22
C SER A 240 1.08 14.51 7.56
N TYR A 241 -0.24 14.29 7.55
CA TYR A 241 -1.08 14.38 8.74
C TYR A 241 -2.41 13.63 8.55
N ILE A 242 -2.87 12.97 9.59
CA ILE A 242 -4.18 12.31 9.65
C ILE A 242 -5.08 13.09 10.61
N PRO A 243 -6.14 13.76 10.08
CA PRO A 243 -7.08 14.51 10.91
C PRO A 243 -7.84 13.64 11.93
N GLU A 244 -8.19 14.20 13.08
CA GLU A 244 -8.88 13.43 14.13
C GLU A 244 -10.26 12.90 13.71
N GLU A 245 -10.98 13.62 12.86
CA GLU A 245 -12.22 13.13 12.26
C GLU A 245 -12.00 11.85 11.45
N GLN A 246 -10.82 11.69 10.80
CA GLN A 246 -10.49 10.47 10.07
C GLN A 246 -10.13 9.32 11.02
N TRP A 247 -9.54 9.60 12.16
CA TRP A 247 -9.35 8.61 13.22
C TRP A 247 -10.67 8.13 13.79
N ALA A 248 -11.61 9.04 14.05
CA ALA A 248 -12.95 8.70 14.51
C ALA A 248 -13.67 7.81 13.48
N ARG A 249 -13.59 8.18 12.21
CA ARG A 249 -14.17 7.39 11.12
C ARG A 249 -13.50 6.01 10.96
N LEU A 250 -12.19 5.90 11.06
CA LEU A 250 -11.49 4.61 11.04
C LEU A 250 -11.98 3.66 12.14
N ALA A 251 -12.30 4.19 13.32
CA ALA A 251 -12.83 3.40 14.44
C ALA A 251 -14.23 2.82 14.18
N GLU A 252 -14.94 3.28 13.17
CA GLU A 252 -16.23 2.72 12.74
C GLU A 252 -16.05 1.46 11.86
N TYR A 253 -14.91 1.34 11.19
CA TYR A 253 -14.59 0.26 10.25
C TYR A 253 -13.69 -0.83 10.82
N CYS A 254 -12.81 -0.48 11.75
CA CYS A 254 -11.88 -1.44 12.34
C CYS A 254 -11.66 -1.19 13.84
N ALA A 255 -11.35 -2.28 14.55
CA ALA A 255 -11.03 -2.20 15.96
C ALA A 255 -9.68 -1.51 16.17
N LEU A 256 -9.69 -0.35 16.80
CA LEU A 256 -8.48 0.37 17.20
C LEU A 256 -8.14 0.04 18.67
N PRO A 257 -6.87 -0.12 19.04
CA PRO A 257 -6.46 -0.32 20.42
C PRO A 257 -6.67 0.97 21.23
N SER A 258 -6.98 0.81 22.51
CA SER A 258 -6.97 1.90 23.47
C SER A 258 -5.55 2.48 23.63
N GLN A 259 -5.43 3.62 24.32
CA GLN A 259 -4.14 4.26 24.61
C GLN A 259 -3.14 3.30 25.31
N ASN A 260 -3.65 2.31 26.05
CA ASN A 260 -2.83 1.27 26.69
C ASN A 260 -2.49 0.10 25.77
N GLY A 261 -2.84 0.18 24.48
CA GLY A 261 -2.57 -0.88 23.49
C GLY A 261 -3.51 -2.09 23.58
N LEU A 262 -4.54 -2.03 24.41
CA LEU A 262 -5.55 -3.08 24.57
C LEU A 262 -6.68 -2.87 23.55
N PHE A 263 -7.07 -3.92 22.85
CA PHE A 263 -8.26 -3.88 22.00
C PHE A 263 -9.53 -3.93 22.87
N PRO A 264 -10.62 -3.26 22.42
CA PRO A 264 -11.90 -3.35 23.10
C PRO A 264 -12.29 -4.81 23.34
N SER A 265 -12.61 -5.17 24.58
CA SER A 265 -13.14 -6.48 24.88
C SER A 265 -14.51 -6.62 24.24
N ALA A 266 -14.83 -7.80 23.68
CA ALA A 266 -16.18 -8.05 23.20
C ALA A 266 -17.17 -7.85 24.35
N PRO A 267 -18.29 -7.11 24.15
CA PRO A 267 -19.31 -6.95 25.16
C PRO A 267 -19.83 -8.35 25.57
N ARG A 268 -19.75 -8.65 26.86
CA ARG A 268 -20.32 -9.89 27.38
C ARG A 268 -21.85 -9.80 27.28
N GLY A 269 -22.47 -10.63 26.45
CA GLY A 269 -23.91 -10.85 26.44
C GLY A 269 -24.73 -10.12 25.37
N SER A 270 -24.15 -9.41 24.43
CA SER A 270 -24.88 -8.84 23.29
C SER A 270 -24.69 -9.70 22.03
N SER A 271 -25.72 -10.41 21.63
CA SER A 271 -25.74 -11.23 20.39
C SER A 271 -25.88 -10.40 19.10
N THR A 272 -26.00 -9.07 19.20
CA THR A 272 -26.33 -8.18 18.07
C THR A 272 -25.24 -7.16 17.73
N GLN A 273 -24.22 -6.98 18.57
CA GLN A 273 -23.17 -6.01 18.29
C GLN A 273 -22.10 -6.63 17.39
N ARG A 274 -22.01 -6.14 16.14
CA ARG A 274 -21.01 -6.56 15.16
C ARG A 274 -19.61 -6.31 15.71
N ARG A 275 -18.79 -7.34 15.79
CA ARG A 275 -17.38 -7.21 16.18
C ARG A 275 -16.61 -6.59 15.02
N LEU A 276 -15.96 -5.47 15.27
CA LEU A 276 -15.11 -4.83 14.24
C LEU A 276 -13.83 -5.64 14.03
N PRO A 277 -13.37 -5.78 12.77
CA PRO A 277 -12.13 -6.47 12.45
C PRO A 277 -10.91 -5.69 12.94
N ARG A 278 -9.84 -6.39 13.27
CA ARG A 278 -8.52 -5.81 13.46
C ARG A 278 -7.82 -5.69 12.11
N LEU A 279 -7.16 -4.56 11.87
CA LEU A 279 -6.35 -4.40 10.66
C LEU A 279 -5.27 -5.48 10.57
N GLN A 280 -5.24 -6.17 9.46
CA GLN A 280 -4.23 -7.18 9.16
C GLN A 280 -2.91 -6.53 8.74
N ALA A 281 -2.99 -5.48 7.92
CA ALA A 281 -1.81 -4.71 7.56
C ALA A 281 -2.09 -3.20 7.42
N VAL A 282 -1.02 -2.43 7.54
CA VAL A 282 -0.93 -1.07 7.03
C VAL A 282 0.28 -0.98 6.10
N VAL A 283 0.08 -0.40 4.93
CA VAL A 283 1.13 0.06 4.01
C VAL A 283 1.23 1.56 4.22
N ILE A 284 2.41 2.08 4.57
CA ILE A 284 2.54 3.46 5.04
C ILE A 284 3.81 4.14 4.57
N ASP A 285 3.65 5.38 4.14
CA ASP A 285 4.69 6.35 3.77
C ASP A 285 5.79 6.50 4.83
N VAL A 286 7.05 6.58 4.38
CA VAL A 286 8.23 6.99 5.15
C VAL A 286 9.15 7.90 4.35
N GLY A 287 8.62 8.60 3.35
CA GLY A 287 9.38 9.48 2.44
C GLY A 287 10.16 10.57 3.17
N GLY A 288 9.71 10.99 4.34
CA GLY A 288 10.44 11.89 5.25
C GLY A 288 11.66 11.28 5.95
N GLY A 289 11.97 10.00 5.75
CA GLY A 289 13.12 9.35 6.36
C GLY A 289 13.06 9.33 7.89
N LEU A 290 14.01 9.97 8.56
CA LEU A 290 14.05 10.08 10.03
C LEU A 290 13.47 11.40 10.56
N THR A 291 12.83 12.23 9.75
CA THR A 291 12.31 13.54 10.20
C THR A 291 11.26 13.40 11.30
N GLN A 292 11.30 14.34 12.23
CA GLN A 292 10.25 14.54 13.24
C GLN A 292 9.27 15.66 12.86
N ASN A 293 9.56 16.42 11.82
CA ASN A 293 8.77 17.56 11.35
C ASN A 293 8.30 17.30 9.91
N PRO A 294 7.18 16.59 9.71
CA PRO A 294 6.68 16.30 8.37
C PRO A 294 6.24 17.59 7.66
N SER A 295 6.57 17.67 6.37
CA SER A 295 6.06 18.72 5.48
C SER A 295 5.02 18.18 4.50
N SER A 296 5.43 17.33 3.58
CA SER A 296 4.57 16.58 2.65
C SER A 296 4.53 15.08 2.98
N HIS A 297 5.60 14.54 3.55
CA HIS A 297 5.71 13.14 3.94
C HIS A 297 6.08 12.99 5.41
N ILE A 298 5.53 11.98 6.04
CA ILE A 298 5.93 11.61 7.40
C ILE A 298 7.29 10.90 7.41
N GLY A 299 7.96 10.97 8.56
CA GLY A 299 9.14 10.15 8.84
C GLY A 299 8.81 8.88 9.62
N LEU A 300 9.83 8.06 9.79
CA LEU A 300 9.76 6.80 10.53
C LEU A 300 9.08 6.90 11.91
N PRO A 301 9.39 7.92 12.77
CA PRO A 301 8.74 8.01 14.09
C PRO A 301 7.22 8.15 14.00
N HIS A 302 6.71 8.90 13.02
CA HIS A 302 5.28 9.06 12.79
C HIS A 302 4.66 7.77 12.24
N ALA A 303 5.30 7.13 11.26
CA ALA A 303 4.83 5.85 10.69
C ALA A 303 4.68 4.79 11.78
N ILE A 304 5.63 4.69 12.70
CA ILE A 304 5.57 3.78 13.85
C ILE A 304 4.43 4.16 14.81
N ALA A 305 4.24 5.44 15.11
CA ALA A 305 3.16 5.90 15.98
C ALA A 305 1.78 5.62 15.38
N ILE A 306 1.59 5.93 14.09
CA ILE A 306 0.35 5.64 13.34
C ILE A 306 0.08 4.14 13.33
N SER A 307 1.06 3.32 12.98
CA SER A 307 0.94 1.85 13.00
C SER A 307 0.51 1.32 14.36
N ARG A 308 1.01 1.91 15.44
CA ARG A 308 0.63 1.55 16.81
C ARG A 308 -0.81 1.96 17.14
N ARG A 309 -1.21 3.17 16.77
CA ARG A 309 -2.58 3.65 16.97
C ARG A 309 -3.58 2.81 16.16
N LEU A 310 -3.21 2.38 14.96
CA LEU A 310 -4.00 1.46 14.14
C LEU A 310 -4.06 0.05 14.73
N GLY A 311 -3.04 -0.37 15.44
CA GLY A 311 -2.95 -1.73 15.98
C GLY A 311 -2.84 -2.83 14.93
N ALA A 312 -2.38 -2.49 13.72
CA ALA A 312 -2.20 -3.44 12.63
C ALA A 312 -1.28 -4.60 13.02
N LEU A 313 -1.56 -5.79 12.47
CA LEU A 313 -0.72 -6.97 12.72
C LEU A 313 0.64 -6.84 12.04
N ARG A 314 0.67 -6.27 10.83
CA ARG A 314 1.88 -6.02 10.05
C ARG A 314 1.93 -4.59 9.54
N THR A 315 3.11 -4.04 9.45
CA THR A 315 3.38 -2.72 8.87
C THR A 315 4.39 -2.86 7.76
N TYR A 316 4.02 -2.42 6.57
CA TYR A 316 4.90 -2.34 5.41
C TYR A 316 5.22 -0.87 5.14
N LEU A 317 6.49 -0.51 5.25
CA LEU A 317 6.96 0.85 4.95
C LEU A 317 7.13 1.00 3.44
N THR A 318 6.70 2.13 2.89
CA THR A 318 6.79 2.47 1.45
C THR A 318 7.23 3.91 1.25
N ASP A 319 7.29 4.37 0.01
CA ASP A 319 7.68 5.74 -0.37
C ASP A 319 9.11 6.11 0.04
N PHE A 320 10.04 5.18 -0.15
CA PHE A 320 11.42 5.39 0.27
C PHE A 320 12.13 6.43 -0.58
N SER A 321 12.83 7.34 0.10
CA SER A 321 13.85 8.19 -0.49
C SER A 321 15.18 7.45 -0.64
N HIS A 322 16.15 8.08 -1.35
CA HIS A 322 17.50 7.57 -1.48
C HIS A 322 18.33 7.75 -0.20
N GLY A 323 19.57 7.28 -0.21
CA GLY A 323 20.54 7.50 0.86
C GLY A 323 20.67 6.34 1.83
N THR A 324 19.64 5.52 2.01
CA THR A 324 19.69 4.35 2.91
C THR A 324 19.30 3.09 2.15
N LYS A 325 20.16 2.07 2.17
CA LYS A 325 19.91 0.80 1.50
C LYS A 325 18.72 0.06 2.12
N HIS A 326 18.01 -0.70 1.27
CA HIS A 326 16.94 -1.60 1.72
C HIS A 326 17.37 -2.51 2.87
N GLN A 327 18.58 -3.06 2.80
CA GLN A 327 19.09 -3.96 3.85
C GLN A 327 19.22 -3.25 5.20
N THR A 328 19.69 -2.00 5.22
CA THR A 328 19.80 -1.20 6.45
C THR A 328 18.43 -0.93 7.08
N TRP A 329 17.42 -0.61 6.26
CA TRP A 329 16.01 -0.51 6.70
C TRP A 329 15.51 -1.83 7.28
N LEU A 330 15.81 -2.95 6.61
CA LEU A 330 15.40 -4.28 7.06
C LEU A 330 16.06 -4.64 8.41
N ASP A 331 17.34 -4.38 8.55
CA ASP A 331 18.09 -4.67 9.79
C ASP A 331 17.51 -3.89 10.97
N TRP A 332 17.21 -2.60 10.77
CA TRP A 332 16.52 -1.82 11.79
C TRP A 332 15.14 -2.41 12.12
N CYS A 333 14.32 -2.73 11.12
CA CYS A 333 12.99 -3.29 11.33
C CYS A 333 13.02 -4.62 12.10
N VAL A 334 14.00 -5.48 11.80
CA VAL A 334 14.17 -6.78 12.48
C VAL A 334 14.56 -6.56 13.94
N ARG A 335 15.52 -5.69 14.19
CA ARG A 335 15.99 -5.35 15.54
C ARG A 335 14.88 -4.70 16.38
N PHE A 336 14.14 -3.75 15.77
CA PHE A 336 12.97 -3.14 16.40
C PHE A 336 11.88 -4.19 16.73
N GLY A 337 11.61 -5.12 15.82
CA GLY A 337 10.66 -6.21 16.04
C GLY A 337 11.05 -7.13 17.20
N ARG A 338 12.34 -7.28 17.49
CA ARG A 338 12.89 -8.02 18.65
C ARG A 338 12.87 -7.24 19.96
N GLY A 339 12.44 -5.96 19.91
CA GLY A 339 12.40 -5.10 21.09
C GLY A 339 13.75 -4.50 21.45
N GLU A 340 14.70 -4.44 20.51
CA GLU A 340 15.95 -3.71 20.74
C GLU A 340 15.69 -2.21 20.91
N THR A 341 16.56 -1.54 21.65
CA THR A 341 16.44 -0.13 22.01
C THR A 341 17.80 0.55 21.90
N SER A 342 17.80 1.88 21.75
CA SER A 342 19.02 2.66 21.85
C SER A 342 19.61 2.63 23.27
N ASP A 343 20.90 2.97 23.40
CA ASP A 343 21.51 3.14 24.73
C ASP A 343 20.93 4.33 25.50
N ARG A 344 20.36 5.32 24.80
CA ARG A 344 19.59 6.43 25.39
C ARG A 344 18.25 5.97 25.91
N GLY A 345 17.54 5.11 25.17
CA GLY A 345 16.26 4.53 25.59
C GLY A 345 16.38 3.78 26.92
N LYS A 346 17.48 3.08 27.15
CA LYS A 346 17.77 2.41 28.43
C LYS A 346 17.90 3.37 29.60
N ARG A 347 18.31 4.64 29.34
CA ARG A 347 18.46 5.70 30.35
C ARG A 347 17.20 6.54 30.55
N ALA A 348 16.33 6.62 29.55
CA ALA A 348 15.16 7.53 29.50
C ALA A 348 13.94 7.03 30.30
N ILE A 349 13.99 5.85 30.91
CA ILE A 349 12.88 5.27 31.71
C ILE A 349 12.44 6.16 32.88
N HIS A 350 13.14 7.24 33.19
CA HIS A 350 12.89 8.11 34.34
C HIS A 350 12.21 9.46 34.03
N HIS A 351 11.94 9.82 32.78
CA HIS A 351 11.29 11.09 32.47
C HIS A 351 9.82 10.90 32.05
N LYS A 352 8.90 11.42 32.88
CA LYS A 352 7.44 11.53 32.61
C LYS A 352 7.10 12.63 31.59
N ALA A 353 7.87 12.75 30.50
CA ALA A 353 7.47 13.66 29.43
C ALA A 353 6.29 13.05 28.66
N VAL A 354 5.26 13.85 28.43
CA VAL A 354 4.16 13.45 27.52
C VAL A 354 4.79 13.24 26.14
N PRO A 355 4.63 12.05 25.53
CA PRO A 355 5.23 11.80 24.23
C PRO A 355 4.75 12.83 23.19
N ALA A 356 5.66 13.37 22.39
CA ALA A 356 5.34 14.37 21.35
C ALA A 356 4.28 13.85 20.37
N TRP A 357 4.24 12.52 20.09
CA TRP A 357 3.21 11.91 19.24
C TRP A 357 1.81 11.99 19.84
N ARG A 358 1.67 12.06 21.17
CA ARG A 358 0.36 12.14 21.82
C ARG A 358 -0.28 13.49 21.52
N THR A 359 0.45 14.60 21.65
CA THR A 359 -0.04 15.94 21.32
C THR A 359 -0.34 16.07 19.81
N TRP A 360 0.49 15.49 18.97
CA TRP A 360 0.29 15.49 17.52
C TRP A 360 -0.92 14.61 17.09
N LEU A 361 -1.12 13.46 17.73
CA LEU A 361 -2.24 12.55 17.43
C LEU A 361 -3.54 12.93 18.18
N GLU A 362 -3.48 13.74 19.22
CA GLU A 362 -4.64 14.22 20.02
C GLU A 362 -5.22 15.55 19.51
N GLY A 363 -4.76 16.05 18.35
CA GLY A 363 -5.36 17.21 17.68
C GLY A 363 -4.85 18.56 18.15
N GLU A 364 -3.83 18.64 18.98
CA GLU A 364 -3.07 19.87 19.10
C GLU A 364 -2.44 20.16 17.73
N LYS A 365 -2.86 21.29 17.11
CA LYS A 365 -2.29 21.75 15.85
C LYS A 365 -0.77 21.63 15.94
N PRO A 366 -0.10 20.99 14.94
CA PRO A 366 1.34 21.12 14.87
C PRO A 366 1.66 22.61 15.00
N PRO A 367 2.67 22.99 15.77
CA PRO A 367 3.01 24.41 15.90
C PRO A 367 3.00 24.99 14.50
N PRO A 368 2.33 26.15 14.28
CA PRO A 368 2.29 26.72 12.94
C PRO A 368 3.73 26.73 12.46
N PRO A 369 4.00 26.28 11.22
CA PRO A 369 5.35 26.35 10.69
C PRO A 369 5.77 27.80 10.93
N SER A 370 6.81 28.00 11.75
CA SER A 370 7.27 29.33 12.04
C SER A 370 7.36 30.03 10.70
N SER A 371 6.79 31.22 10.54
CA SER A 371 6.82 32.02 9.33
C SER A 371 8.25 32.45 8.94
N ALA A 372 9.22 32.00 9.70
CA ALA A 372 10.61 32.07 9.44
C ALA A 372 10.98 30.97 8.42
N HIS A 373 11.15 31.37 7.18
CA HIS A 373 11.90 30.66 6.13
C HIS A 373 11.68 29.15 6.15
N TYR A 374 10.93 28.62 5.16
CA TYR A 374 11.31 27.32 4.65
C TYR A 374 12.81 27.42 4.38
N PRO A 375 13.66 26.68 5.07
CA PRO A 375 14.99 26.50 4.54
C PRO A 375 14.73 25.91 3.16
N ASP A 376 15.18 26.62 2.13
CA ASP A 376 15.32 26.07 0.81
C ASP A 376 15.77 24.64 1.02
N ASN A 377 14.99 23.72 0.49
CA ASN A 377 15.14 22.26 0.49
C ASN A 377 16.51 21.88 1.07
N PRO A 378 16.62 21.28 2.27
CA PRO A 378 17.95 21.03 2.84
C PRO A 378 18.77 20.38 1.73
N SER A 379 19.80 21.06 1.30
CA SER A 379 20.61 20.60 0.19
C SER A 379 21.00 19.15 0.48
N PRO A 380 21.15 18.30 -0.52
CA PRO A 380 21.53 16.88 -0.37
C PRO A 380 22.72 16.65 0.56
N GLU A 381 23.50 17.70 0.81
CA GLU A 381 24.68 17.74 1.68
C GLU A 381 24.43 17.29 3.13
N HIS A 382 23.17 17.34 3.63
CA HIS A 382 22.88 16.91 5.00
C HIS A 382 22.58 15.41 5.14
N THR A 383 22.48 14.70 4.04
CA THR A 383 22.29 13.23 4.07
C THR A 383 23.59 12.47 3.82
N THR A 384 24.62 13.07 3.27
CA THR A 384 25.84 12.38 2.83
C THR A 384 26.67 11.78 3.96
N GLY A 385 26.65 12.35 5.17
CA GLY A 385 27.41 11.81 6.31
C GLY A 385 26.72 10.69 7.10
N LEU A 386 25.47 10.33 6.75
CA LEU A 386 24.69 9.28 7.44
C LEU A 386 24.73 7.94 6.70
N ASN A 387 25.21 7.93 5.47
CA ASN A 387 24.89 6.87 4.51
C ASN A 387 25.95 5.79 4.43
N ASP A 388 27.16 6.02 4.94
CA ASP A 388 28.28 5.10 4.78
C ASP A 388 28.35 4.01 5.85
N ASP A 389 27.75 4.26 7.02
CA ASP A 389 27.72 3.30 8.11
C ASP A 389 26.27 2.93 8.49
N PRO A 390 25.82 1.70 8.15
CA PRO A 390 24.48 1.21 8.49
C PRO A 390 24.16 1.31 10.00
N GLU A 391 25.14 1.12 10.88
CA GLU A 391 24.93 1.19 12.32
C GLU A 391 24.66 2.60 12.81
N ILE A 392 25.19 3.62 12.14
CA ILE A 392 24.86 5.03 12.45
C ILE A 392 23.37 5.30 12.13
N PHE A 393 22.89 4.86 10.97
CA PHE A 393 21.47 4.99 10.61
C PHE A 393 20.58 4.26 11.62
N ILE A 394 20.89 2.98 11.90
CA ILE A 394 20.11 2.13 12.80
C ILE A 394 20.03 2.75 14.20
N ARG A 395 21.15 3.20 14.74
CA ARG A 395 21.19 3.88 16.04
C ARG A 395 20.31 5.15 16.05
N ARG A 396 20.44 6.01 15.04
CA ARG A 396 19.62 7.24 14.94
C ARG A 396 18.15 6.93 14.76
N ALA A 397 17.79 5.91 13.99
CA ALA A 397 16.42 5.49 13.83
C ALA A 397 15.79 5.06 15.17
N PHE A 398 16.52 4.31 16.01
CA PHE A 398 16.07 4.00 17.36
C PHE A 398 15.94 5.25 18.23
N GLU A 399 16.97 6.09 18.27
CA GLU A 399 16.98 7.32 19.06
C GLU A 399 15.80 8.22 18.69
N THR A 400 15.56 8.42 17.39
CA THR A 400 14.48 9.30 16.87
C THR A 400 13.10 8.75 17.20
N VAL A 401 12.89 7.43 17.02
CA VAL A 401 11.60 6.79 17.34
C VAL A 401 11.33 6.82 18.84
N GLU A 402 12.32 6.54 19.67
CA GLU A 402 12.19 6.53 21.13
C GLU A 402 11.99 7.96 21.69
N GLU A 403 12.74 8.93 21.19
CA GLU A 403 12.61 10.33 21.57
C GLU A 403 11.20 10.83 21.26
N TRP A 404 10.73 10.59 20.05
CA TRP A 404 9.41 11.01 19.60
C TRP A 404 8.28 10.31 20.37
N ALA A 405 8.45 9.05 20.72
CA ALA A 405 7.49 8.26 21.50
C ALA A 405 7.55 8.53 23.01
N GLY A 406 8.54 9.28 23.48
CA GLY A 406 8.76 9.54 24.90
C GLY A 406 9.29 8.35 25.69
N GLY A 407 10.00 7.45 25.05
CA GLY A 407 10.64 6.29 25.68
C GLY A 407 10.65 5.03 24.83
N VAL A 408 11.08 3.92 25.46
CA VAL A 408 11.18 2.63 24.80
C VAL A 408 9.83 2.10 24.38
N LEU A 409 9.72 1.69 23.13
CA LEU A 409 8.52 1.10 22.56
C LEU A 409 8.66 -0.44 22.49
N PRO A 410 7.57 -1.19 22.80
CA PRO A 410 7.58 -2.62 22.54
C PRO A 410 7.68 -2.86 21.03
N GLY A 411 8.54 -3.82 20.66
CA GLY A 411 8.72 -4.22 19.28
C GLY A 411 7.42 -4.63 18.60
N ARG A 412 7.34 -4.35 17.30
CA ARG A 412 6.23 -4.74 16.44
C ARG A 412 6.75 -5.27 15.12
N TRP A 413 5.91 -6.00 14.41
CA TRP A 413 6.27 -6.48 13.09
C TRP A 413 6.19 -5.32 12.07
N VAL A 414 7.35 -4.85 11.65
CA VAL A 414 7.54 -3.79 10.65
C VAL A 414 8.54 -4.28 9.63
N ARG A 415 8.30 -4.06 8.35
CA ARG A 415 9.25 -4.40 7.26
C ARG A 415 9.24 -3.33 6.18
N PRO A 416 10.40 -3.07 5.54
CA PRO A 416 10.44 -2.24 4.34
C PRO A 416 9.83 -3.02 3.18
N ALA A 417 8.86 -2.43 2.47
CA ALA A 417 8.40 -2.98 1.21
C ALA A 417 9.48 -2.84 0.12
N PHE A 418 9.35 -3.60 -0.94
CA PHE A 418 10.19 -3.52 -2.14
C PHE A 418 9.37 -3.93 -3.37
N ASP A 419 9.80 -3.48 -4.54
CA ASP A 419 9.09 -3.74 -5.78
C ASP A 419 9.02 -5.24 -6.08
N GLY A 420 7.81 -5.74 -6.32
CA GLY A 420 7.53 -7.16 -6.53
C GLY A 420 7.17 -7.95 -5.27
N LEU A 421 7.28 -7.39 -4.06
CA LEU A 421 6.75 -8.02 -2.85
C LEU A 421 5.24 -8.22 -2.98
N THR A 422 4.76 -9.42 -2.64
CA THR A 422 3.33 -9.73 -2.59
C THR A 422 2.91 -10.04 -1.17
N ILE A 423 1.84 -9.42 -0.71
CA ILE A 423 1.17 -9.73 0.55
C ILE A 423 -0.19 -10.35 0.26
N GLU A 424 -0.63 -11.27 1.12
CA GLU A 424 -1.86 -12.04 0.95
C GLU A 424 -2.66 -12.05 2.24
N TRP A 425 -4.00 -11.92 2.12
CA TRP A 425 -4.91 -12.02 3.26
C TRP A 425 -6.26 -12.59 2.84
N GLN A 426 -7.04 -13.04 3.81
CA GLN A 426 -8.40 -13.49 3.58
C GLN A 426 -9.41 -12.43 4.00
N ARG A 427 -10.56 -12.40 3.32
CA ARG A 427 -11.65 -11.48 3.63
C ARG A 427 -12.17 -11.67 5.05
N TRP A 428 -12.54 -10.55 5.66
CA TRP A 428 -13.23 -10.56 6.93
C TRP A 428 -14.64 -11.14 6.78
N GLY A 429 -15.03 -12.04 7.68
CA GLY A 429 -16.39 -12.63 7.72
C GLY A 429 -16.60 -13.87 6.86
N ASP A 430 -15.61 -14.33 6.11
CA ASP A 430 -15.70 -15.52 5.26
C ASP A 430 -15.47 -16.86 6.00
N GLY A 431 -15.30 -16.82 7.32
CA GLY A 431 -15.09 -18.02 8.12
C GLY A 431 -16.36 -18.84 8.34
N PRO A 432 -16.25 -20.18 8.42
CA PRO A 432 -17.36 -21.01 8.84
C PRO A 432 -17.83 -20.60 10.25
N ASN A 433 -19.11 -20.30 10.39
CA ASN A 433 -19.78 -19.87 11.63
C ASN A 433 -19.49 -18.43 12.10
N GLY A 434 -19.04 -17.50 11.26
CA GLY A 434 -18.75 -16.13 11.67
C GLY A 434 -17.61 -16.02 12.68
N VAL A 435 -16.71 -17.00 12.69
CA VAL A 435 -15.59 -17.09 13.62
C VAL A 435 -14.55 -16.03 13.25
N ASP A 436 -14.10 -15.32 14.28
CA ASP A 436 -13.00 -14.37 14.26
C ASP A 436 -11.74 -15.00 13.64
N TRP A 437 -11.42 -14.64 12.41
CA TRP A 437 -10.17 -14.97 11.75
C TRP A 437 -8.98 -14.20 12.32
N GLY A 438 -9.11 -13.59 13.50
CA GLY A 438 -8.03 -12.89 14.19
C GLY A 438 -6.74 -13.68 14.36
N SER A 439 -6.74 -14.96 13.97
CA SER A 439 -5.56 -15.84 13.89
C SER A 439 -5.09 -16.13 12.46
N GLN A 440 -5.88 -15.80 11.42
CA GLN A 440 -5.40 -16.01 10.06
C GLN A 440 -4.43 -14.89 9.69
N ARG A 441 -3.20 -15.30 9.58
CA ARG A 441 -2.05 -14.42 9.41
C ARG A 441 -2.01 -13.94 7.96
N ILE A 442 -2.03 -12.62 7.79
CA ILE A 442 -1.49 -12.03 6.57
C ILE A 442 -0.13 -12.65 6.29
N LYS A 443 0.07 -13.08 5.07
CA LYS A 443 1.32 -13.68 4.60
C LYS A 443 1.98 -12.74 3.61
N ASP A 444 3.25 -12.92 3.39
CA ASP A 444 3.96 -12.34 2.26
C ASP A 444 4.89 -13.40 1.66
N ASP A 445 5.29 -13.17 0.42
CA ASP A 445 6.12 -14.10 -0.33
C ASP A 445 7.63 -13.99 -0.01
N HIS A 446 8.01 -13.16 0.95
CA HIS A 446 9.42 -12.89 1.28
C HIS A 446 9.77 -12.94 2.77
N TYR A 447 9.04 -12.19 3.62
CA TYR A 447 9.35 -12.11 5.05
C TYR A 447 8.62 -13.19 5.84
N ARG A 448 9.36 -14.07 6.49
CA ARG A 448 8.83 -15.13 7.36
C ARG A 448 8.74 -14.71 8.83
#